data_c3c2947102f16e5a6a540bf35f419c16
#
_entry.id   c3c2947102f16e5a6a540bf35f419c16
#
_cell.length_a   1.000
_cell.length_b   1.000
_cell.length_c   1.000
_cell.angle_alpha   90.00
_cell.angle_beta   90.00
_cell.angle_gamma   90.00
#
_symmetry.space_group_name_H-M   'P 1'
#
loop_
_entity.id
_entity.type
_entity.pdbx_description
1 polymer ?
#
loop_
_entity_poly.entity_id
_entity_poly.type
_entity_poly.pdbx_seq_one_letter_code
_entity_poly.pdbx_strand_id
1 'polypeptide(L)'
;MAWFKVDDGFHSSRKVLSIPRRSRLAAIGAWTIAGSWCADELTDGHVPEYMISEWGFPASIPDALVDSGLWERERGGYAFRNWAEYQPSKADVDAERTASRERMRELRARRKQKKPQDAAEVGEVFGRTGANCSESVRNPDPTRPDPTPLEV
;
A
#
# COMPACT_ATOMS: atom_id res chain seq x y z
N MET A 1 -4.37 3.39 -0.26
CA MET A 1 -3.47 2.37 -0.82
C MET A 1 -3.84 1.03 -0.22
N ALA A 2 -4.10 0.03 -1.05
CA ALA A 2 -4.24 -1.34 -0.59
C ALA A 2 -2.85 -1.89 -0.27
N TRP A 3 -2.73 -2.62 0.84
CA TRP A 3 -1.49 -3.26 1.26
C TRP A 3 -1.67 -4.76 1.17
N PHE A 4 -0.70 -5.46 0.61
CA PHE A 4 -0.66 -6.90 0.72
C PHE A 4 -0.17 -7.29 2.11
N LYS A 5 -1.07 -7.86 2.91
CA LYS A 5 -0.78 -8.24 4.30
C LYS A 5 -0.21 -9.65 4.36
N VAL A 6 0.82 -9.82 5.16
CA VAL A 6 1.46 -11.12 5.42
C VAL A 6 1.36 -11.40 6.91
N ASP A 7 0.94 -12.61 7.28
CA ASP A 7 0.83 -13.05 8.66
C ASP A 7 2.20 -13.18 9.33
N ASP A 8 2.32 -12.81 10.59
CA ASP A 8 3.57 -12.87 11.37
C ASP A 8 4.14 -14.30 11.46
N GLY A 9 3.26 -15.30 11.54
CA GLY A 9 3.61 -16.72 11.55
C GLY A 9 3.90 -17.33 10.18
N PHE A 10 3.80 -16.56 9.09
CA PHE A 10 3.96 -17.06 7.74
C PHE A 10 5.28 -17.81 7.53
N HIS A 11 6.40 -17.27 8.07
CA HIS A 11 7.74 -17.84 7.95
C HIS A 11 7.86 -19.27 8.48
N SER A 12 7.05 -19.64 9.48
CA SER A 12 7.05 -20.96 10.14
C SER A 12 5.82 -21.81 9.81
N SER A 13 4.94 -21.33 8.94
CA SER A 13 3.73 -22.04 8.58
C SER A 13 4.02 -23.38 7.90
N ARG A 14 3.17 -24.39 8.13
CA ARG A 14 3.29 -25.70 7.48
C ARG A 14 3.31 -25.58 5.96
N LYS A 15 2.52 -24.67 5.40
CA LYS A 15 2.44 -24.45 3.97
C LYS A 15 3.79 -23.98 3.41
N VAL A 16 4.44 -23.01 4.05
CA VAL A 16 5.76 -22.53 3.64
C VAL A 16 6.83 -23.62 3.82
N LEU A 17 6.80 -24.32 4.96
CA LEU A 17 7.81 -25.35 5.27
C LEU A 17 7.68 -26.59 4.40
N SER A 18 6.51 -26.91 3.85
CA SER A 18 6.31 -28.03 2.91
C SER A 18 6.95 -27.79 1.55
N ILE A 19 7.19 -26.54 1.16
CA ILE A 19 7.88 -26.24 -0.10
C ILE A 19 9.33 -26.72 -0.01
N PRO A 20 9.83 -27.47 -1.01
CA PRO A 20 11.22 -27.93 -1.03
C PRO A 20 12.22 -26.79 -0.84
N ARG A 21 13.24 -26.97 0.00
CA ARG A 21 14.21 -25.91 0.35
C ARG A 21 14.81 -25.22 -0.86
N ARG A 22 15.12 -26.00 -1.92
CA ARG A 22 15.73 -25.49 -3.17
C ARG A 22 14.87 -24.47 -3.92
N SER A 23 13.54 -24.58 -3.83
CA SER A 23 12.56 -23.72 -4.53
C SER A 23 11.81 -22.77 -3.59
N ARG A 24 11.96 -22.95 -2.27
CA ARG A 24 11.17 -22.21 -1.28
C ARG A 24 11.30 -20.70 -1.40
N LEU A 25 12.53 -20.19 -1.46
CA LEU A 25 12.74 -18.72 -1.57
C LEU A 25 12.16 -18.17 -2.86
N ALA A 26 12.34 -18.87 -3.99
CA ALA A 26 11.75 -18.46 -5.27
C ALA A 26 10.22 -18.52 -5.24
N ALA A 27 9.64 -19.55 -4.64
CA ALA A 27 8.19 -19.68 -4.49
C ALA A 27 7.60 -18.59 -3.59
N ILE A 28 8.26 -18.27 -2.47
CA ILE A 28 7.81 -17.18 -1.60
C ILE A 28 7.97 -15.82 -2.29
N GLY A 29 9.06 -15.60 -3.03
CA GLY A 29 9.22 -14.40 -3.87
C GLY A 29 8.10 -14.26 -4.88
N ALA A 30 7.77 -15.32 -5.62
CA ALA A 30 6.67 -15.34 -6.57
C ALA A 30 5.31 -15.09 -5.89
N TRP A 31 5.05 -15.72 -4.73
CA TRP A 31 3.85 -15.52 -3.94
C TRP A 31 3.72 -14.05 -3.49
N THR A 32 4.82 -13.41 -3.06
CA THR A 32 4.81 -12.00 -2.62
C THR A 32 4.57 -11.04 -3.79
N ILE A 33 5.22 -11.26 -4.93
CA ILE A 33 5.04 -10.44 -6.14
C ILE A 33 3.59 -10.53 -6.62
N ALA A 34 3.07 -11.75 -6.74
CA ALA A 34 1.69 -12.00 -7.16
C ALA A 34 0.67 -11.41 -6.18
N GLY A 35 0.91 -11.54 -4.86
CA GLY A 35 0.04 -10.96 -3.84
C GLY A 35 0.00 -9.43 -3.88
N SER A 36 1.16 -8.81 -4.05
CA SER A 36 1.26 -7.36 -4.22
C SER A 36 0.50 -6.88 -5.47
N TRP A 37 0.65 -7.60 -6.58
CA TRP A 37 -0.07 -7.31 -7.82
C TRP A 37 -1.59 -7.47 -7.66
N CYS A 38 -2.04 -8.58 -7.05
CA CYS A 38 -3.47 -8.80 -6.78
C CYS A 38 -4.07 -7.70 -5.90
N ALA A 39 -3.32 -7.19 -4.91
CA ALA A 39 -3.77 -6.10 -4.04
C ALA A 39 -3.85 -4.76 -4.79
N ASP A 40 -2.98 -4.50 -5.76
CA ASP A 40 -2.98 -3.28 -6.56
C ASP A 40 -4.10 -3.30 -7.60
N GLU A 41 -4.23 -4.40 -8.36
CA GLU A 41 -5.21 -4.56 -9.42
C GLU A 41 -6.62 -4.96 -8.92
N LEU A 42 -6.76 -5.25 -7.62
CA LEU A 42 -8.03 -5.65 -6.99
C LEU A 42 -8.68 -6.87 -7.66
N THR A 43 -7.89 -7.92 -7.88
CA THR A 43 -8.32 -9.17 -8.53
C THR A 43 -8.89 -10.20 -7.56
N ASP A 44 -9.05 -9.84 -6.28
CA ASP A 44 -9.51 -10.74 -5.20
C ASP A 44 -8.67 -12.03 -5.08
N GLY A 45 -7.37 -11.91 -5.40
CA GLY A 45 -6.42 -13.00 -5.30
C GLY A 45 -6.29 -13.87 -6.55
N HIS A 46 -6.97 -13.54 -7.64
CA HIS A 46 -6.82 -14.24 -8.92
C HIS A 46 -5.57 -13.77 -9.66
N VAL A 47 -4.73 -14.73 -10.07
CA VAL A 47 -3.48 -14.52 -10.81
C VAL A 47 -3.61 -15.18 -12.19
N PRO A 48 -3.78 -14.41 -13.26
CA PRO A 48 -3.85 -14.96 -14.61
C PRO A 48 -2.56 -15.66 -15.02
N GLU A 49 -2.68 -16.72 -15.80
CA GLU A 49 -1.52 -17.54 -16.26
C GLU A 49 -0.50 -16.70 -17.05
N TYR A 50 -0.95 -15.71 -17.84
CA TYR A 50 -0.05 -14.87 -18.60
C TYR A 50 0.88 -14.02 -17.70
N MET A 51 0.43 -13.62 -16.49
CA MET A 51 1.25 -12.89 -15.53
C MET A 51 2.40 -13.75 -14.99
N ILE A 52 2.19 -15.06 -14.83
CA ILE A 52 3.25 -15.99 -14.42
C ILE A 52 4.39 -15.97 -15.45
N SER A 53 4.03 -15.97 -16.73
CA SER A 53 4.98 -15.90 -17.84
C SER A 53 5.66 -14.53 -17.91
N GLU A 54 4.92 -13.46 -17.73
CA GLU A 54 5.44 -12.08 -17.74
C GLU A 54 6.47 -11.84 -16.63
N TRP A 55 6.23 -12.36 -15.44
CA TRP A 55 7.20 -12.29 -14.33
C TRP A 55 8.38 -13.24 -14.48
N GLY A 56 8.37 -14.11 -15.49
CA GLY A 56 9.45 -15.06 -15.76
C GLY A 56 9.60 -16.16 -14.70
N PHE A 57 8.52 -16.51 -14.01
CA PHE A 57 8.59 -17.62 -13.04
C PHE A 57 8.73 -18.96 -13.74
N PRO A 58 9.68 -19.83 -13.31
CA PRO A 58 9.73 -21.20 -13.78
C PRO A 58 8.42 -21.92 -13.52
N ALA A 59 7.96 -22.76 -14.46
CA ALA A 59 6.68 -23.49 -14.36
C ALA A 59 6.56 -24.34 -13.08
N SER A 60 7.67 -24.75 -12.49
CA SER A 60 7.70 -25.49 -11.22
C SER A 60 7.32 -24.65 -9.98
N ILE A 61 7.34 -23.33 -10.08
CA ILE A 61 7.05 -22.44 -8.95
C ILE A 61 5.54 -22.37 -8.66
N PRO A 62 4.66 -22.10 -9.63
CA PRO A 62 3.22 -22.21 -9.41
C PRO A 62 2.79 -23.58 -8.90
N ASP A 63 3.36 -24.67 -9.43
CA ASP A 63 3.05 -26.02 -8.95
C ASP A 63 3.45 -26.21 -7.48
N ALA A 64 4.63 -25.74 -7.08
CA ALA A 64 5.07 -25.81 -5.68
C ALA A 64 4.16 -24.99 -4.74
N LEU A 65 3.61 -23.88 -5.22
CA LEU A 65 2.65 -23.07 -4.45
C LEU A 65 1.28 -23.74 -4.33
N VAL A 66 0.84 -24.44 -5.37
CA VAL A 66 -0.39 -25.26 -5.34
C VAL A 66 -0.24 -26.46 -4.41
N ASP A 67 0.87 -27.21 -4.53
CA ASP A 67 1.15 -28.38 -3.70
C ASP A 67 1.26 -28.04 -2.21
N SER A 68 1.79 -26.86 -1.91
CA SER A 68 1.88 -26.37 -0.53
C SER A 68 0.54 -25.84 0.03
N GLY A 69 -0.47 -25.66 -0.82
CA GLY A 69 -1.78 -25.12 -0.45
C GLY A 69 -1.77 -23.60 -0.20
N LEU A 70 -0.78 -22.88 -0.71
CA LEU A 70 -0.79 -21.41 -0.76
C LEU A 70 -1.63 -20.90 -1.93
N TRP A 71 -1.58 -21.61 -3.06
CA TRP A 71 -2.42 -21.35 -4.23
C TRP A 71 -3.33 -22.53 -4.52
N GLU A 72 -4.30 -22.29 -5.38
CA GLU A 72 -5.11 -23.31 -6.03
C GLU A 72 -5.21 -23.01 -7.53
N ARG A 73 -5.46 -24.06 -8.32
CA ARG A 73 -5.65 -23.90 -9.76
C ARG A 73 -7.07 -23.41 -10.02
N GLU A 74 -7.18 -22.38 -10.85
CA GLU A 74 -8.44 -21.82 -11.28
C GLU A 74 -8.49 -21.70 -12.80
N ARG A 75 -9.68 -21.51 -13.35
CA ARG A 75 -9.83 -21.32 -14.80
C ARG A 75 -9.08 -20.09 -15.27
N GLY A 76 -8.07 -20.27 -16.11
CA GLY A 76 -7.26 -19.20 -16.69
C GLY A 76 -6.08 -18.74 -15.82
N GLY A 77 -5.76 -19.49 -14.74
CA GLY A 77 -4.60 -19.20 -13.91
C GLY A 77 -4.61 -19.87 -12.55
N TYR A 78 -4.32 -19.08 -11.54
CA TYR A 78 -4.20 -19.52 -10.15
C TYR A 78 -4.95 -18.54 -9.24
N ALA A 79 -5.33 -18.99 -8.06
CA ALA A 79 -5.91 -18.14 -7.03
C ALA A 79 -5.17 -18.34 -5.69
N PHE A 80 -5.07 -17.28 -4.93
CA PHE A 80 -4.61 -17.36 -3.55
C PHE A 80 -5.66 -18.06 -2.70
N ARG A 81 -5.27 -19.12 -2.01
CA ARG A 81 -6.17 -19.78 -1.07
C ARG A 81 -6.42 -18.87 0.14
N ASN A 82 -7.69 -18.72 0.50
CA ASN A 82 -8.13 -17.91 1.65
C ASN A 82 -7.83 -16.40 1.49
N TRP A 83 -7.82 -15.87 0.28
CA TRP A 83 -7.58 -14.43 0.07
C TRP A 83 -8.48 -13.55 0.94
N ALA A 84 -9.78 -13.82 0.96
CA ALA A 84 -10.77 -13.01 1.68
C ALA A 84 -10.62 -13.04 3.21
N GLU A 85 -9.91 -14.01 3.78
CA GLU A 85 -9.64 -14.03 5.23
C GLU A 85 -8.56 -13.03 5.64
N TYR A 86 -7.58 -12.78 4.76
CA TYR A 86 -6.39 -12.02 5.10
C TYR A 86 -6.32 -10.67 4.40
N GLN A 87 -6.99 -10.54 3.27
CA GLN A 87 -6.95 -9.35 2.44
C GLN A 87 -8.34 -8.71 2.33
N PRO A 88 -8.42 -7.38 2.23
CA PRO A 88 -9.69 -6.72 1.94
C PRO A 88 -10.15 -7.09 0.53
N SER A 89 -11.45 -7.31 0.37
CA SER A 89 -12.04 -7.50 -0.95
C SER A 89 -12.00 -6.21 -1.76
N LYS A 90 -12.15 -6.34 -3.08
CA LYS A 90 -12.31 -5.19 -3.97
C LYS A 90 -13.43 -4.26 -3.50
N ALA A 91 -14.56 -4.83 -3.07
CA ALA A 91 -15.70 -4.06 -2.58
C ALA A 91 -15.35 -3.25 -1.32
N ASP A 92 -14.59 -3.82 -0.37
CA ASP A 92 -14.17 -3.14 0.85
C ASP A 92 -13.22 -1.97 0.53
N VAL A 93 -12.27 -2.19 -0.37
CA VAL A 93 -11.32 -1.14 -0.81
C VAL A 93 -12.04 0.01 -1.51
N ASP A 94 -12.99 -0.28 -2.38
CA ASP A 94 -13.78 0.74 -3.08
C ASP A 94 -14.69 1.51 -2.13
N ALA A 95 -15.30 0.83 -1.14
CA ALA A 95 -16.10 1.48 -0.10
C ALA A 95 -15.23 2.41 0.77
N GLU A 96 -14.05 1.97 1.19
CA GLU A 96 -13.11 2.79 1.96
C GLU A 96 -12.62 4.01 1.17
N ARG A 97 -12.29 3.83 -0.11
CA ARG A 97 -11.90 4.93 -1.00
C ARG A 97 -13.01 5.97 -1.13
N THR A 98 -14.25 5.53 -1.27
CA THR A 98 -15.42 6.41 -1.38
C THR A 98 -15.64 7.18 -0.08
N ALA A 99 -15.67 6.49 1.06
CA ALA A 99 -15.81 7.12 2.38
C ALA A 99 -14.67 8.11 2.68
N SER A 100 -13.44 7.80 2.27
CA SER A 100 -12.30 8.71 2.42
C SER A 100 -12.45 9.97 1.57
N ARG A 101 -12.91 9.84 0.31
CA ARG A 101 -13.19 10.99 -0.58
C ARG A 101 -14.28 11.90 0.01
N GLU A 102 -15.35 11.32 0.55
CA GLU A 102 -16.44 12.07 1.18
C GLU A 102 -15.96 12.82 2.41
N ARG A 103 -15.24 12.18 3.32
CA ARG A 103 -14.63 12.84 4.51
C ARG A 103 -13.74 14.02 4.11
N MET A 104 -12.91 13.85 3.09
CA MET A 104 -12.04 14.93 2.60
C MET A 104 -12.83 16.07 1.95
N ARG A 105 -13.93 15.76 1.24
CA ARG A 105 -14.84 16.75 0.68
C ARG A 105 -15.53 17.58 1.77
N GLU A 106 -16.03 16.94 2.82
CA GLU A 106 -16.63 17.60 3.97
C GLU A 106 -15.64 18.49 4.72
N LEU A 107 -14.42 18.00 4.96
CA LEU A 107 -13.36 18.80 5.61
C LEU A 107 -13.02 20.05 4.81
N ARG A 108 -12.94 19.93 3.49
CA ARG A 108 -12.71 21.08 2.59
C ARG A 108 -13.87 22.06 2.61
N ALA A 109 -15.12 21.59 2.66
CA ALA A 109 -16.31 22.43 2.76
C ALA A 109 -16.35 23.18 4.10
N ARG A 110 -16.08 22.50 5.22
CA ARG A 110 -15.98 23.12 6.55
C ARG A 110 -14.89 24.20 6.61
N ARG A 111 -13.71 23.94 6.03
CA ARG A 111 -12.64 24.95 5.97
C ARG A 111 -13.02 26.18 5.16
N LYS A 112 -13.77 26.00 4.06
CA LYS A 112 -14.27 27.13 3.25
C LYS A 112 -15.31 27.97 4.01
N GLN A 113 -16.16 27.36 4.83
CA GLN A 113 -17.15 28.07 5.64
C GLN A 113 -16.51 28.82 6.81
N LYS A 114 -15.44 28.29 7.40
CA LYS A 114 -14.75 28.93 8.55
C LYS A 114 -13.90 30.13 8.14
N LYS A 115 -13.38 30.16 6.92
CA LYS A 115 -12.52 31.24 6.43
C LYS A 115 -13.17 32.64 6.33
N PRO A 116 -14.51 32.81 6.15
CA PRO A 116 -15.13 34.15 6.17
C PRO A 116 -15.34 34.76 7.58
N GLN A 117 -15.41 33.93 8.63
CA GLN A 117 -15.66 34.42 10.00
C GLN A 117 -14.42 35.02 10.66
N ASP A 118 -13.24 34.40 10.43
CA ASP A 118 -11.97 34.90 11.00
C ASP A 118 -11.46 36.17 10.29
N ALA A 119 -11.94 36.47 9.08
CA ALA A 119 -11.58 37.67 8.34
C ALA A 119 -12.37 38.91 8.75
N ALA A 120 -13.51 38.77 9.43
CA ALA A 120 -14.34 39.85 9.89
C ALA A 120 -13.92 40.39 11.28
N GLU A 121 -13.24 39.59 12.09
CA GLU A 121 -12.86 39.93 13.46
C GLU A 121 -11.44 40.54 13.57
N VAL A 122 -10.61 40.44 12.54
CA VAL A 122 -9.23 40.99 12.55
C VAL A 122 -9.13 42.38 11.91
N GLY A 123 -10.24 42.91 11.42
CA GLY A 123 -10.28 44.21 10.72
C GLY A 123 -10.11 45.45 11.60
N GLU A 124 -10.13 45.36 12.92
CA GLU A 124 -10.22 46.55 13.78
C GLU A 124 -9.02 46.83 14.72
N VAL A 125 -7.98 45.99 14.75
CA VAL A 125 -6.90 46.16 15.76
C VAL A 125 -5.51 46.52 15.21
N PHE A 126 -5.21 46.46 13.93
CA PHE A 126 -3.87 46.78 13.41
C PHE A 126 -3.86 47.82 12.28
N GLY A 127 -4.18 49.06 12.66
CA GLY A 127 -3.62 50.21 12.01
C GLY A 127 -2.26 50.55 12.65
N ARG A 128 -1.20 50.61 11.82
CA ARG A 128 0.18 51.05 12.09
C ARG A 128 1.10 50.02 12.76
N THR A 129 1.91 49.39 11.97
CA THR A 129 3.38 49.61 11.88
C THR A 129 3.92 48.71 10.79
N GLY A 130 4.54 49.32 9.78
CA GLY A 130 5.32 48.61 8.79
C GLY A 130 6.65 48.19 9.39
N ALA A 131 7.00 46.92 9.20
CA ALA A 131 8.37 46.43 9.13
C ALA A 131 8.38 45.06 8.48
N ASN A 132 9.05 45.03 7.39
CA ASN A 132 9.48 43.93 6.55
C ASN A 132 10.22 42.86 7.37
N CYS A 133 9.76 41.61 7.34
CA CYS A 133 10.59 40.46 7.65
C CYS A 133 10.04 39.22 6.94
N SER A 134 10.51 39.00 5.72
CA SER A 134 10.38 37.75 5.01
C SER A 134 11.52 36.85 5.45
N GLU A 135 11.30 36.06 6.50
CA GLU A 135 12.19 34.96 6.86
C GLU A 135 11.40 33.66 6.78
N SER A 136 11.59 32.95 5.64
CA SER A 136 11.03 31.64 5.43
C SER A 136 11.74 30.66 6.35
N VAL A 137 11.14 30.31 7.46
CA VAL A 137 11.55 29.19 8.29
C VAL A 137 11.29 27.91 7.48
N ARG A 138 12.34 27.36 6.88
CA ARG A 138 12.33 26.02 6.32
C ARG A 138 12.26 25.04 7.49
N ASN A 139 11.12 24.39 7.62
CA ASN A 139 10.95 23.28 8.55
C ASN A 139 11.85 22.12 8.05
N PRO A 140 12.84 21.65 8.82
CA PRO A 140 13.71 20.55 8.39
C PRO A 140 12.88 19.26 8.29
N ASP A 141 13.00 18.57 7.19
CA ASP A 141 12.41 17.25 6.95
C ASP A 141 13.09 16.23 7.89
N PRO A 142 12.38 15.61 8.84
CA PRO A 142 12.98 14.71 9.82
C PRO A 142 13.47 13.37 9.24
N THR A 143 13.27 13.13 7.95
CA THR A 143 13.64 11.86 7.29
C THR A 143 14.89 11.95 6.42
N ARG A 144 15.52 13.11 6.32
CA ARG A 144 16.73 13.27 5.51
C ARG A 144 17.98 13.11 6.38
N PRO A 145 18.82 12.08 6.18
CA PRO A 145 20.10 11.97 6.88
C PRO A 145 21.03 13.13 6.48
N ASP A 146 21.69 13.73 7.47
CA ASP A 146 22.67 14.79 7.25
C ASP A 146 23.82 14.31 6.35
N PRO A 147 24.28 15.14 5.41
CA PRO A 147 25.45 14.81 4.61
C PRO A 147 26.69 14.81 5.49
N THR A 148 27.33 13.65 5.63
CA THR A 148 28.60 13.50 6.32
C THR A 148 29.69 14.33 5.62
N PRO A 149 30.46 15.18 6.32
CA PRO A 149 31.59 15.88 5.72
C PRO A 149 32.66 14.88 5.28
N LEU A 150 33.06 14.95 4.01
CA LEU A 150 34.26 14.24 3.54
C LEU A 150 35.46 14.93 4.13
N GLU A 151 36.16 14.25 5.04
CA GLU A 151 37.49 14.65 5.47
C GLU A 151 38.48 14.45 4.33
N VAL A 152 39.25 15.50 4.06
CA VAL A 152 40.38 15.53 3.11
C VAL A 152 41.64 15.11 3.83
#